data_40a1ca69b6c4db177a246ace762a537d
#
_entry.id   40a1ca69b6c4db177a246ace762a537d
#
_cell.length_a   1.000
_cell.length_b   1.000
_cell.length_c   1.000
_cell.angle_alpha   90.00
_cell.angle_beta   90.00
_cell.angle_gamma   90.00
#
_symmetry.space_group_name_H-M   'P 1'
#
loop_
_entity.id
_entity.type
_entity.pdbx_description
1 polymer ?
#
loop_
_entity_poly.entity_id
_entity_poly.type
_entity_poly.pdbx_seq_one_letter_code
_entity_poly.pdbx_strand_id
1 'polypeptide(L)'
;MIGRGVFQRRRSQSGLTLIELLVAMVVTTTIMGALGGVLVLLLRTPPETVANLTSSASAFQTGSMFADDIQSAGPETGGLAVTRGTPGCGGGTSLVRAVSREGGDVQVRSYSVGTNKDTLERRACTGSDQADALAQDPSIDTVVRDLDPSIEPKVTCRASTVSGEAPLTPDGDYQCRLVSMTVTTATNLVFTV
;
A
#
# COMPACT_ATOMS: atom_id res chain seq x y z
N MET A 1 60.41 -45.16 13.08
CA MET A 1 60.56 -44.15 12.02
C MET A 1 59.75 -44.61 10.82
N ILE A 2 58.58 -44.06 10.61
CA ILE A 2 57.68 -44.45 9.54
C ILE A 2 57.63 -43.29 8.54
N GLY A 3 58.27 -43.53 7.38
CA GLY A 3 58.27 -42.56 6.28
C GLY A 3 56.92 -42.43 5.59
N ARG A 4 56.29 -41.26 5.68
CA ARG A 4 55.09 -40.90 4.90
C ARG A 4 55.51 -40.56 3.46
N GLY A 5 55.30 -41.50 2.54
CA GLY A 5 55.40 -41.24 1.09
C GLY A 5 54.30 -40.27 0.64
N VAL A 6 54.70 -39.06 0.24
CA VAL A 6 53.79 -38.08 -0.38
C VAL A 6 53.60 -38.50 -1.83
N PHE A 7 52.38 -39.07 -2.11
CA PHE A 7 51.94 -39.33 -3.48
C PHE A 7 51.66 -37.98 -4.18
N GLN A 8 52.61 -37.46 -4.92
CA GLN A 8 52.44 -36.35 -5.82
C GLN A 8 51.65 -36.82 -7.04
N ARG A 9 50.31 -36.59 -7.01
CA ARG A 9 49.41 -36.83 -8.12
C ARG A 9 49.78 -35.85 -9.24
N ARG A 10 50.55 -36.30 -10.22
CA ARG A 10 50.79 -35.55 -11.46
C ARG A 10 49.43 -35.34 -12.12
N ARG A 11 48.93 -34.09 -12.10
CA ARG A 11 47.81 -33.68 -12.94
C ARG A 11 48.29 -33.77 -14.38
N SER A 12 47.75 -34.73 -15.11
CA SER A 12 47.92 -34.83 -16.57
C SER A 12 47.29 -33.55 -17.15
N GLN A 13 48.09 -32.65 -17.67
CA GLN A 13 47.65 -31.53 -18.47
C GLN A 13 47.24 -32.11 -19.83
N SER A 14 45.97 -32.50 -19.97
CA SER A 14 45.37 -32.76 -21.28
C SER A 14 45.25 -31.41 -22.00
N GLY A 15 45.97 -31.18 -23.05
CA GLY A 15 45.80 -30.01 -23.92
C GLY A 15 44.39 -29.99 -24.47
N LEU A 16 43.76 -28.79 -24.44
CA LEU A 16 42.45 -28.55 -25.07
C LEU A 16 42.54 -28.85 -26.57
N THR A 17 41.62 -29.67 -27.06
CA THR A 17 41.55 -29.94 -28.49
C THR A 17 40.95 -28.70 -29.20
N LEU A 18 41.35 -28.47 -30.45
CA LEU A 18 40.87 -27.34 -31.26
C LEU A 18 39.34 -27.34 -31.37
N ILE A 19 38.73 -28.53 -31.42
CA ILE A 19 37.28 -28.71 -31.49
C ILE A 19 36.61 -28.28 -30.17
N GLU A 20 37.22 -28.54 -29.01
CA GLU A 20 36.69 -28.18 -27.70
C GLU A 20 36.68 -26.67 -27.51
N LEU A 21 37.72 -25.96 -28.00
CA LEU A 21 37.80 -24.52 -27.98
C LEU A 21 36.72 -23.88 -28.90
N LEU A 22 36.49 -24.46 -30.08
CA LEU A 22 35.48 -24.02 -31.02
C LEU A 22 34.08 -24.16 -30.42
N VAL A 23 33.76 -25.32 -29.82
CA VAL A 23 32.49 -25.56 -29.16
C VAL A 23 32.28 -24.60 -27.99
N ALA A 24 33.30 -24.38 -27.18
CA ALA A 24 33.24 -23.43 -26.05
C ALA A 24 32.93 -22.00 -26.53
N MET A 25 33.53 -21.53 -27.64
CA MET A 25 33.25 -20.22 -28.20
C MET A 25 31.80 -20.11 -28.69
N VAL A 26 31.26 -21.11 -29.37
CA VAL A 26 29.89 -21.11 -29.84
C VAL A 26 28.90 -21.08 -28.69
N VAL A 27 29.11 -21.88 -27.66
CA VAL A 27 28.24 -21.91 -26.47
C VAL A 27 28.31 -20.56 -25.73
N THR A 28 29.47 -20.01 -25.55
CA THR A 28 29.64 -18.73 -24.83
C THR A 28 28.95 -17.57 -25.58
N THR A 29 29.12 -17.49 -26.91
CA THR A 29 28.49 -16.44 -27.71
C THR A 29 26.96 -16.56 -27.72
N THR A 30 26.44 -17.78 -27.73
CA THR A 30 24.99 -18.03 -27.66
C THR A 30 24.41 -17.58 -26.32
N ILE A 31 25.08 -17.91 -25.20
CA ILE A 31 24.65 -17.51 -23.87
C ILE A 31 24.71 -15.98 -23.71
N MET A 32 25.81 -15.35 -24.15
CA MET A 32 25.94 -13.89 -24.08
C MET A 32 24.90 -13.17 -24.95
N GLY A 33 24.60 -13.71 -26.13
CA GLY A 33 23.53 -13.19 -27.00
C GLY A 33 22.15 -13.26 -26.35
N ALA A 34 21.84 -14.37 -25.71
CA ALA A 34 20.57 -14.55 -24.97
C ALA A 34 20.45 -13.59 -23.79
N LEU A 35 21.50 -13.47 -22.97
CA LEU A 35 21.52 -12.53 -21.82
C LEU A 35 21.43 -11.07 -22.28
N GLY A 36 22.12 -10.70 -23.36
CA GLY A 36 22.04 -9.36 -23.93
C GLY A 36 20.63 -9.02 -24.42
N GLY A 37 19.95 -9.97 -25.04
CA GLY A 37 18.54 -9.82 -25.48
C GLY A 37 17.58 -9.57 -24.32
N VAL A 38 17.71 -10.33 -23.23
CA VAL A 38 16.89 -10.13 -22.02
C VAL A 38 17.15 -8.76 -21.39
N LEU A 39 18.41 -8.33 -21.32
CA LEU A 39 18.75 -7.02 -20.78
C LEU A 39 18.13 -5.87 -21.58
N VAL A 40 18.21 -5.94 -22.91
CA VAL A 40 17.58 -4.95 -23.80
C VAL A 40 16.05 -4.93 -23.63
N LEU A 41 15.42 -6.09 -23.44
CA LEU A 41 13.99 -6.18 -23.18
C LEU A 41 13.61 -5.51 -21.87
N LEU A 42 14.36 -5.75 -20.79
CA LEU A 42 14.15 -5.11 -19.48
C LEU A 42 14.32 -3.60 -19.53
N LEU A 43 15.32 -3.11 -20.26
CA LEU A 43 15.54 -1.66 -20.44
C LEU A 43 14.48 -0.99 -21.32
N ARG A 44 13.76 -1.74 -22.13
CA ARG A 44 12.66 -1.27 -22.97
C ARG A 44 11.29 -1.38 -22.31
N THR A 45 11.22 -1.85 -21.06
CA THR A 45 9.94 -1.90 -20.34
C THR A 45 9.34 -0.51 -20.30
N PRO A 46 8.15 -0.28 -20.87
CA PRO A 46 7.54 1.04 -20.93
C PRO A 46 7.32 1.58 -19.52
N PRO A 47 7.59 2.86 -19.26
CA PRO A 47 7.36 3.47 -17.94
C PRO A 47 5.91 3.31 -17.47
N GLU A 48 4.96 3.22 -18.39
CA GLU A 48 3.55 2.94 -18.10
C GLU A 48 3.31 1.61 -17.36
N THR A 49 4.07 0.57 -17.70
CA THR A 49 3.95 -0.73 -17.01
C THR A 49 4.40 -0.63 -15.56
N VAL A 50 5.48 0.10 -15.29
CA VAL A 50 5.98 0.33 -13.93
C VAL A 50 4.99 1.20 -13.15
N ALA A 51 4.44 2.25 -13.76
CA ALA A 51 3.44 3.11 -13.13
C ALA A 51 2.18 2.31 -12.76
N ASN A 52 1.68 1.46 -13.66
CA ASN A 52 0.52 0.61 -13.40
C ASN A 52 0.76 -0.43 -12.29
N LEU A 53 1.96 -1.02 -12.22
CA LEU A 53 2.33 -1.93 -11.14
C LEU A 53 2.41 -1.21 -9.80
N THR A 54 3.00 -0.02 -9.76
CA THR A 54 3.10 0.79 -8.54
C THR A 54 1.71 1.22 -8.07
N SER A 55 0.85 1.67 -8.97
CA SER A 55 -0.54 2.05 -8.66
C SER A 55 -1.35 0.87 -8.14
N SER A 56 -1.19 -0.31 -8.75
CA SER A 56 -1.88 -1.53 -8.30
C SER A 56 -1.40 -1.99 -6.91
N ALA A 57 -0.10 -1.90 -6.64
CA ALA A 57 0.46 -2.23 -5.34
C ALA A 57 -0.03 -1.26 -4.26
N SER A 58 -0.06 0.05 -4.54
CA SER A 58 -0.58 1.06 -3.60
C SER A 58 -2.09 0.89 -3.39
N ALA A 59 -2.86 0.52 -4.42
CA ALA A 59 -4.28 0.22 -4.29
C ALA A 59 -4.53 -0.96 -3.34
N PHE A 60 -3.76 -2.04 -3.49
CA PHE A 60 -3.87 -3.21 -2.62
C PHE A 60 -3.49 -2.89 -1.17
N GLN A 61 -2.39 -2.17 -0.97
CA GLN A 61 -1.95 -1.73 0.35
C GLN A 61 -2.98 -0.82 1.01
N THR A 62 -3.50 0.16 0.26
CA THR A 62 -4.57 1.06 0.73
C THR A 62 -5.81 0.27 1.14
N GLY A 63 -6.22 -0.70 0.30
CA GLY A 63 -7.38 -1.54 0.59
C GLY A 63 -7.24 -2.33 1.87
N SER A 64 -6.06 -2.93 2.11
CA SER A 64 -5.82 -3.69 3.33
C SER A 64 -5.80 -2.80 4.58
N MET A 65 -5.13 -1.64 4.52
CA MET A 65 -5.09 -0.69 5.63
C MET A 65 -6.48 -0.11 5.93
N PHE A 66 -7.22 0.25 4.88
CA PHE A 66 -8.58 0.78 5.03
C PHE A 66 -9.52 -0.25 5.65
N ALA A 67 -9.47 -1.49 5.18
CA ALA A 67 -10.30 -2.56 5.72
C ALA A 67 -9.98 -2.83 7.21
N ASP A 68 -8.70 -2.84 7.58
CA ASP A 68 -8.25 -3.03 8.96
C ASP A 68 -8.72 -1.87 9.86
N ASP A 69 -8.55 -0.63 9.43
CA ASP A 69 -8.99 0.56 10.16
C ASP A 69 -10.51 0.59 10.37
N ILE A 70 -11.29 0.20 9.36
CA ILE A 70 -12.76 0.15 9.47
C ILE A 70 -13.21 -1.03 10.33
N GLN A 71 -12.58 -2.20 10.21
CA GLN A 71 -12.93 -3.38 11.01
C GLN A 71 -12.53 -3.23 12.48
N SER A 72 -11.44 -2.53 12.76
CA SER A 72 -11.01 -2.23 14.14
C SER A 72 -11.86 -1.15 14.80
N ALA A 73 -12.62 -0.37 14.02
CA ALA A 73 -13.49 0.67 14.55
C ALA A 73 -14.59 0.06 15.42
N GLY A 74 -14.64 0.49 16.67
CA GLY A 74 -15.59 0.02 17.65
C GLY A 74 -16.48 1.15 18.19
N PRO A 75 -17.64 0.82 18.77
CA PRO A 75 -18.48 1.83 19.42
C PRO A 75 -17.72 2.39 20.64
N GLU A 76 -17.35 3.64 20.55
CA GLU A 76 -16.84 4.40 21.68
C GLU A 76 -18.01 4.88 22.54
N THR A 77 -17.76 4.99 23.85
CA THR A 77 -18.76 5.57 24.77
C THR A 77 -19.02 7.03 24.41
N GLY A 78 -20.09 7.28 23.65
CA GLY A 78 -20.57 8.60 23.26
C GLY A 78 -20.16 9.09 21.87
N GLY A 79 -19.51 8.25 21.04
CA GLY A 79 -19.12 8.61 19.67
C GLY A 79 -19.51 7.59 18.62
N LEU A 80 -19.51 8.00 17.35
CA LEU A 80 -19.70 7.13 16.20
C LEU A 80 -18.37 6.49 15.80
N ALA A 81 -18.37 5.16 15.65
CA ALA A 81 -17.14 4.41 15.32
C ALA A 81 -16.58 4.77 13.93
N VAL A 82 -17.47 4.97 12.94
CA VAL A 82 -17.08 5.37 11.60
C VAL A 82 -17.98 6.51 11.14
N THR A 83 -17.38 7.62 10.72
CA THR A 83 -18.08 8.82 10.25
C THR A 83 -17.51 9.31 8.93
N ARG A 84 -18.29 10.10 8.21
CA ARG A 84 -17.90 10.71 6.94
C ARG A 84 -17.98 12.23 7.05
N GLY A 85 -17.02 12.93 6.43
CA GLY A 85 -17.05 14.39 6.34
C GLY A 85 -16.80 15.13 7.66
N THR A 86 -16.37 14.41 8.71
CA THR A 86 -16.09 14.97 10.04
C THR A 86 -14.62 15.38 10.16
N PRO A 87 -14.27 16.26 11.13
CA PRO A 87 -12.88 16.58 11.38
C PRO A 87 -12.03 15.33 11.66
N GLY A 88 -10.91 15.22 10.97
CA GLY A 88 -9.93 14.18 11.17
C GLY A 88 -8.77 14.61 12.08
N CYS A 89 -7.79 13.73 12.26
CA CYS A 89 -6.57 14.02 13.00
C CYS A 89 -5.84 15.24 12.42
N GLY A 90 -5.37 16.15 13.28
CA GLY A 90 -4.68 17.38 12.88
C GLY A 90 -5.59 18.43 12.23
N GLY A 91 -6.90 18.30 12.38
CA GLY A 91 -7.90 19.21 11.83
C GLY A 91 -8.19 18.98 10.34
N GLY A 92 -9.11 19.77 9.79
CA GLY A 92 -9.56 19.63 8.40
C GLY A 92 -10.64 18.54 8.25
N THR A 93 -11.34 18.60 7.12
CA THR A 93 -12.39 17.64 6.79
C THR A 93 -11.79 16.35 6.24
N SER A 94 -12.14 15.21 6.85
CA SER A 94 -11.76 13.90 6.34
C SER A 94 -12.83 13.32 5.44
N LEU A 95 -12.41 12.49 4.48
CA LEU A 95 -13.33 11.69 3.66
C LEU A 95 -14.07 10.67 4.54
N VAL A 96 -13.33 10.02 5.42
CA VAL A 96 -13.83 9.08 6.41
C VAL A 96 -12.92 9.11 7.64
N ARG A 97 -13.51 8.88 8.80
CA ARG A 97 -12.85 8.77 10.08
C ARG A 97 -13.31 7.49 10.77
N ALA A 98 -12.38 6.70 11.24
CA ALA A 98 -12.59 5.51 12.05
C ALA A 98 -12.03 5.76 13.46
N VAL A 99 -12.77 5.35 14.47
CA VAL A 99 -12.37 5.47 15.88
C VAL A 99 -12.37 4.09 16.50
N SER A 100 -11.27 3.74 17.14
CA SER A 100 -11.10 2.47 17.86
C SER A 100 -10.50 2.71 19.24
N ARG A 101 -10.59 1.71 20.12
CA ARG A 101 -9.92 1.73 21.42
C ARG A 101 -8.94 0.59 21.51
N GLU A 102 -7.72 0.87 21.87
CA GLU A 102 -6.66 -0.12 22.01
C GLU A 102 -5.86 0.17 23.30
N GLY A 103 -5.77 -0.82 24.18
CA GLY A 103 -5.00 -0.69 25.43
C GLY A 103 -5.49 0.36 26.41
N GLY A 104 -6.71 0.89 26.22
CA GLY A 104 -7.26 1.99 27.02
C GLY A 104 -7.25 3.35 26.32
N ASP A 105 -6.40 3.52 25.32
CA ASP A 105 -6.31 4.74 24.51
C ASP A 105 -7.27 4.71 23.32
N VAL A 106 -7.74 5.90 22.96
CA VAL A 106 -8.56 6.10 21.76
C VAL A 106 -7.63 6.37 20.57
N GLN A 107 -7.80 5.61 19.53
CA GLN A 107 -7.12 5.80 18.26
C GLN A 107 -8.11 6.33 17.23
N VAL A 108 -7.75 7.44 16.61
CA VAL A 108 -8.51 8.02 15.50
C VAL A 108 -7.68 7.87 14.23
N ARG A 109 -8.28 7.27 13.21
CA ARG A 109 -7.69 7.13 11.89
C ARG A 109 -8.59 7.82 10.89
N SER A 110 -8.02 8.68 10.06
CA SER A 110 -8.78 9.46 9.09
C SER A 110 -8.09 9.47 7.73
N TYR A 111 -8.89 9.45 6.70
CA TYR A 111 -8.43 9.54 5.31
C TYR A 111 -8.81 10.90 4.75
N SER A 112 -7.84 11.60 4.20
CA SER A 112 -8.04 12.94 3.61
C SER A 112 -7.24 13.08 2.33
N VAL A 113 -7.70 13.95 1.45
CA VAL A 113 -6.92 14.33 0.27
C VAL A 113 -5.83 15.30 0.70
N GLY A 114 -4.61 15.08 0.22
CA GLY A 114 -3.48 15.96 0.50
C GLY A 114 -3.68 17.36 -0.05
N THR A 115 -2.86 18.30 0.40
CA THR A 115 -3.00 19.73 0.08
C THR A 115 -2.97 20.00 -1.42
N ASN A 116 -2.18 19.27 -2.18
CA ASN A 116 -2.05 19.42 -3.63
C ASN A 116 -3.11 18.62 -4.42
N LYS A 117 -3.99 17.89 -3.74
CA LYS A 117 -5.01 17.01 -4.33
C LYS A 117 -4.47 15.84 -5.17
N ASP A 118 -3.20 15.57 -5.11
CA ASP A 118 -2.50 14.50 -5.84
C ASP A 118 -2.24 13.26 -4.99
N THR A 119 -2.53 13.32 -3.71
CA THR A 119 -2.29 12.24 -2.75
C THR A 119 -3.50 11.95 -1.89
N LEU A 120 -3.66 10.67 -1.51
CA LEU A 120 -4.53 10.26 -0.42
C LEU A 120 -3.67 10.00 0.81
N GLU A 121 -3.98 10.67 1.89
CA GLU A 121 -3.27 10.58 3.16
C GLU A 121 -4.11 9.85 4.19
N ARG A 122 -3.49 8.91 4.88
CA ARG A 122 -4.00 8.32 6.11
C ARG A 122 -3.36 9.06 7.27
N ARG A 123 -4.17 9.60 8.16
CA ARG A 123 -3.73 10.30 9.36
C ARG A 123 -4.17 9.52 10.58
N ALA A 124 -3.26 9.29 11.51
CA ALA A 124 -3.53 8.58 12.75
C ALA A 124 -3.11 9.42 13.95
N CYS A 125 -3.96 9.48 14.96
CA CYS A 125 -3.68 10.12 16.23
C CYS A 125 -4.23 9.28 17.39
N THR A 126 -3.62 9.41 18.55
CA THR A 126 -3.95 8.63 19.75
C THR A 126 -4.07 9.56 20.94
N GLY A 127 -5.03 9.32 21.81
CA GLY A 127 -5.25 10.10 23.01
C GLY A 127 -6.04 9.32 24.05
N SER A 128 -6.20 9.91 25.24
CA SER A 128 -6.99 9.32 26.32
C SER A 128 -8.48 9.25 26.01
N ASP A 129 -8.96 10.15 25.17
CA ASP A 129 -10.30 10.18 24.61
C ASP A 129 -10.28 10.72 23.17
N GLN A 130 -11.43 10.77 22.52
CA GLN A 130 -11.51 11.19 21.12
C GLN A 130 -11.13 12.67 20.92
N ALA A 131 -11.49 13.54 21.84
CA ALA A 131 -11.19 14.97 21.73
C ALA A 131 -9.69 15.24 21.93
N ASP A 132 -9.08 14.54 22.88
CA ASP A 132 -7.63 14.57 23.10
C ASP A 132 -6.87 14.01 21.89
N ALA A 133 -7.29 12.87 21.36
CA ALA A 133 -6.69 12.29 20.16
C ALA A 133 -6.73 13.26 18.95
N LEU A 134 -7.87 13.90 18.70
CA LEU A 134 -8.02 14.86 17.61
C LEU A 134 -7.18 16.13 17.76
N ALA A 135 -6.78 16.47 19.00
CA ALA A 135 -5.92 17.62 19.29
C ALA A 135 -4.43 17.32 19.13
N GLN A 136 -4.06 16.05 19.01
CA GLN A 136 -2.66 15.63 18.83
C GLN A 136 -2.18 15.85 17.40
N ASP A 137 -0.86 16.00 17.25
CA ASP A 137 -0.22 16.02 15.94
C ASP A 137 -0.35 14.63 15.27
N PRO A 138 -0.88 14.55 14.07
CA PRO A 138 -1.09 13.28 13.40
C PRO A 138 0.20 12.67 12.86
N SER A 139 0.33 11.35 12.91
CA SER A 139 1.21 10.66 11.98
C SER A 139 0.53 10.63 10.61
N ILE A 140 1.27 10.93 9.55
CA ILE A 140 0.74 11.04 8.19
C ILE A 140 1.44 10.01 7.29
N ASP A 141 0.64 9.11 6.73
CA ASP A 141 1.09 8.12 5.75
C ASP A 141 0.44 8.42 4.40
N THR A 142 1.25 8.59 3.36
CA THR A 142 0.73 8.70 2.00
C THR A 142 0.38 7.30 1.50
N VAL A 143 -0.91 7.01 1.33
CA VAL A 143 -1.41 5.68 0.93
C VAL A 143 -1.64 5.55 -0.57
N VAL A 144 -2.00 6.64 -1.24
CA VAL A 144 -2.07 6.70 -2.71
C VAL A 144 -1.33 7.93 -3.19
N ARG A 145 -0.55 7.77 -4.23
CA ARG A 145 0.10 8.85 -4.98
C ARG A 145 -0.51 8.96 -6.36
N ASP A 146 -0.33 10.09 -6.99
CA ASP A 146 -0.81 10.35 -8.35
C ASP A 146 -2.34 10.21 -8.47
N LEU A 147 -3.08 10.79 -7.52
CA LEU A 147 -4.53 10.96 -7.67
C LEU A 147 -4.82 11.84 -8.88
N ASP A 148 -5.96 11.58 -9.54
CA ASP A 148 -6.48 12.54 -10.50
C ASP A 148 -7.04 13.76 -9.75
N PRO A 149 -6.42 14.93 -9.85
CA PRO A 149 -6.83 16.11 -9.08
C PRO A 149 -8.21 16.66 -9.52
N SER A 150 -8.71 16.20 -10.68
CA SER A 150 -10.03 16.58 -11.20
C SER A 150 -11.16 15.68 -10.66
N ILE A 151 -10.81 14.53 -10.07
CA ILE A 151 -11.77 13.53 -9.59
C ILE A 151 -11.56 13.34 -8.09
N GLU A 152 -12.46 13.87 -7.28
CA GLU A 152 -12.40 13.67 -5.83
C GLU A 152 -12.69 12.21 -5.45
N PRO A 153 -11.91 11.61 -4.52
CA PRO A 153 -12.22 10.31 -3.98
C PRO A 153 -13.62 10.30 -3.36
N LYS A 154 -14.38 9.27 -3.68
CA LYS A 154 -15.78 9.16 -3.22
C LYS A 154 -15.89 8.10 -2.14
N VAL A 155 -16.39 8.51 -0.98
CA VAL A 155 -16.75 7.59 0.10
C VAL A 155 -18.24 7.39 0.10
N THR A 156 -18.68 6.14 0.06
CA THR A 156 -20.08 5.77 0.27
C THR A 156 -20.23 5.03 1.59
N CYS A 157 -21.22 5.43 2.35
CA CYS A 157 -21.54 4.86 3.63
C CYS A 157 -22.97 4.32 3.56
N ARG A 158 -23.15 3.04 3.89
CA ARG A 158 -24.49 2.47 4.11
C ARG A 158 -24.74 2.42 5.60
N ALA A 159 -25.70 3.21 6.05
CA ALA A 159 -26.23 3.11 7.40
C ALA A 159 -26.91 1.75 7.58
N SER A 160 -26.88 1.22 8.80
CA SER A 160 -27.75 0.10 9.15
C SER A 160 -29.19 0.59 9.16
N THR A 161 -29.98 0.16 8.19
CA THR A 161 -31.45 0.23 8.31
C THR A 161 -31.90 -0.92 9.20
N VAL A 162 -31.61 -0.86 10.47
CA VAL A 162 -32.45 -1.54 11.46
C VAL A 162 -33.68 -0.66 11.56
N SER A 163 -34.79 -1.20 11.10
CA SER A 163 -36.09 -0.51 11.10
C SER A 163 -36.33 0.20 12.44
N GLY A 164 -36.40 1.52 12.43
CA GLY A 164 -36.91 2.30 13.54
C GLY A 164 -35.93 3.18 14.30
N GLU A 165 -34.64 3.19 13.98
CA GLU A 165 -33.68 4.07 14.65
C GLU A 165 -33.51 5.36 13.82
N ALA A 166 -33.91 6.48 14.42
CA ALA A 166 -33.70 7.80 13.87
C ALA A 166 -32.19 8.08 13.69
N PRO A 167 -31.77 8.96 12.77
CA PRO A 167 -30.38 9.39 12.65
C PRO A 167 -29.86 9.83 14.01
N LEU A 168 -28.73 9.30 14.42
CA LEU A 168 -28.17 9.44 15.78
C LEU A 168 -27.70 10.85 16.13
N THR A 169 -27.69 11.78 15.16
CA THR A 169 -27.36 13.19 15.40
C THR A 169 -28.21 14.12 14.55
N PRO A 170 -28.54 15.35 15.04
CA PRO A 170 -29.28 16.37 14.29
C PRO A 170 -28.54 16.82 13.01
N ASP A 171 -27.23 16.62 12.93
CA ASP A 171 -26.34 17.04 11.83
C ASP A 171 -26.16 15.99 10.74
N GLY A 172 -26.88 14.86 10.80
CA GLY A 172 -26.85 13.83 9.77
C GLY A 172 -25.60 12.94 9.74
N ASP A 173 -24.85 12.90 10.83
CA ASP A 173 -23.74 11.94 11.01
C ASP A 173 -24.32 10.53 11.18
N TYR A 174 -24.10 9.69 10.19
CA TYR A 174 -24.56 8.30 10.21
C TYR A 174 -23.42 7.37 10.61
N GLN A 175 -23.71 6.44 11.51
CA GLN A 175 -22.82 5.32 11.74
C GLN A 175 -22.80 4.44 10.48
N CYS A 176 -21.64 4.35 9.86
CA CYS A 176 -21.46 3.50 8.70
C CYS A 176 -21.28 2.04 9.13
N ARG A 177 -22.11 1.13 8.64
CA ARG A 177 -21.89 -0.32 8.78
C ARG A 177 -21.14 -0.92 7.60
N LEU A 178 -21.33 -0.34 6.43
CA LEU A 178 -20.56 -0.70 5.24
C LEU A 178 -20.00 0.58 4.64
N VAL A 179 -18.71 0.63 4.54
CA VAL A 179 -17.98 1.76 3.95
C VAL A 179 -17.26 1.27 2.72
N SER A 180 -17.38 2.01 1.64
CA SER A 180 -16.51 1.81 0.49
C SER A 180 -15.94 3.14 0.04
N MET A 181 -14.67 3.14 -0.34
CA MET A 181 -13.96 4.29 -0.86
C MET A 181 -13.52 4.00 -2.28
N THR A 182 -13.95 4.84 -3.22
CA THR A 182 -13.52 4.75 -4.62
C THR A 182 -12.50 5.84 -4.89
N VAL A 183 -11.37 5.43 -5.44
CA VAL A 183 -10.23 6.30 -5.73
C VAL A 183 -9.88 6.18 -7.21
N THR A 184 -9.63 7.31 -7.88
CA THR A 184 -9.17 7.35 -9.27
C THR A 184 -7.78 7.96 -9.29
N THR A 185 -6.85 7.28 -9.96
CA THR A 185 -5.48 7.77 -10.17
C THR A 185 -5.36 8.51 -11.50
N ALA A 186 -4.31 9.31 -11.67
CA ALA A 186 -4.02 10.03 -12.92
C ALA A 186 -3.82 9.08 -14.13
N THR A 187 -3.52 7.80 -13.88
CA THR A 187 -3.44 6.76 -14.92
C THR A 187 -4.80 6.12 -15.22
N ASN A 188 -5.91 6.71 -14.73
CA ASN A 188 -7.28 6.20 -14.84
C ASN A 188 -7.50 4.82 -14.20
N LEU A 189 -6.63 4.40 -13.28
CA LEU A 189 -6.90 3.23 -12.47
C LEU A 189 -7.95 3.59 -11.42
N VAL A 190 -9.09 2.93 -11.47
CA VAL A 190 -10.18 3.07 -10.48
C VAL A 190 -10.19 1.84 -9.59
N PHE A 191 -10.09 2.04 -8.29
CA PHE A 191 -10.24 0.94 -7.34
C PHE A 191 -11.20 1.32 -6.21
N THR A 192 -11.87 0.34 -5.68
CA THR A 192 -12.82 0.49 -4.57
C THR A 192 -12.40 -0.44 -3.43
N VAL A 193 -12.33 0.08 -2.23
CA VAL A 193 -11.98 -0.61 -1.00
C VAL A 193 -13.11 -0.56 0.00
#